data_b8b84395c4451225cc650516b1378465
#
_entry.id   b8b84395c4451225cc650516b1378465
#
_cell.length_a   1.000
_cell.length_b   1.000
_cell.length_c   1.000
_cell.angle_alpha   90.00
_cell.angle_beta   90.00
_cell.angle_gamma   90.00
#
_symmetry.space_group_name_H-M   'P 1'
#
loop_
_entity.id
_entity.type
_entity.pdbx_description
1 polymer ?
#
loop_
_entity_poly.entity_id
_entity_poly.type
_entity_poly.pdbx_seq_one_letter_code
_entity_poly.pdbx_strand_id
1 'polypeptide(L)'
;PVVLILAGLLYWKLHTGQVKAISVGYVGDRGVLLWNTLAQVRQSVGELHYGDRVEVLKVEGPSVQVRTASGTVGWMRDSHQLMDSDLWGKIATLLERARTLPVQARGRTKTVSNVRAVPGRDGQRIFQFGRDTKVLILERAVADAPSGPEENSQTGKPSAQDQQKSKPEDWLLVMRAPNSPAPANTTTKTPANSAPIEPQRATTDSVSSGPSLTETGPATVAEPSGPVAGWVLARFIDLDLPDAVKDYASSADLHVVAWFELNRVANGSGGEAPQYLVAGSRGVEGSPCDFTMLRVYTWSVARKRYETAYVESDLCGRLPIQISAGAKGPEFQFPDVDQGGAKRKYAMFQTSVRLVKDRPAQSGH
;
A
#
# COMPACT_ATOMS: atom_id res chain seq x y z
N PRO A 1 -22.38 -44.76 36.40
CA PRO A 1 -21.32 -43.96 37.04
C PRO A 1 -19.97 -44.15 36.37
N VAL A 2 -19.60 -45.34 35.91
CA VAL A 2 -18.30 -45.63 35.28
C VAL A 2 -18.05 -44.78 34.00
N VAL A 3 -19.09 -44.59 33.18
CA VAL A 3 -18.99 -43.77 31.92
C VAL A 3 -18.71 -42.30 32.22
N LEU A 4 -19.28 -41.75 33.29
CA LEU A 4 -19.04 -40.38 33.71
C LEU A 4 -17.63 -40.18 34.26
N ILE A 5 -17.08 -41.20 34.95
CA ILE A 5 -15.71 -41.17 35.45
C ILE A 5 -14.71 -41.27 34.29
N LEU A 6 -14.95 -42.10 33.30
CA LEU A 6 -14.13 -42.23 32.09
C LEU A 6 -14.20 -40.97 31.23
N ALA A 7 -15.36 -40.36 31.06
CA ALA A 7 -15.54 -39.10 30.37
C ALA A 7 -14.82 -37.95 31.11
N GLY A 8 -14.89 -37.91 32.44
CA GLY A 8 -14.17 -36.95 33.27
C GLY A 8 -12.64 -37.11 33.20
N LEU A 9 -12.14 -38.35 33.23
CA LEU A 9 -10.72 -38.64 33.08
C LEU A 9 -10.21 -38.32 31.67
N LEU A 10 -11.00 -38.58 30.64
CA LEU A 10 -10.67 -38.21 29.26
C LEU A 10 -10.68 -36.70 29.07
N TYR A 11 -11.66 -36.02 29.63
CA TYR A 11 -11.74 -34.54 29.64
C TYR A 11 -10.55 -33.95 30.42
N TRP A 12 -10.20 -34.49 31.58
CA TRP A 12 -9.06 -34.05 32.37
C TRP A 12 -7.75 -34.30 31.65
N LYS A 13 -7.56 -35.46 31.00
CA LYS A 13 -6.35 -35.82 30.23
C LYS A 13 -6.20 -34.95 28.97
N LEU A 14 -7.32 -34.55 28.35
CA LEU A 14 -7.32 -33.63 27.21
C LEU A 14 -7.01 -32.18 27.61
N HIS A 15 -7.36 -31.76 28.84
CA HIS A 15 -7.18 -30.37 29.28
C HIS A 15 -5.93 -30.14 30.12
N THR A 16 -5.40 -31.14 30.82
CA THR A 16 -4.22 -30.97 31.69
C THR A 16 -2.89 -31.09 30.98
N GLY A 17 -2.89 -31.43 29.70
CA GLY A 17 -1.66 -31.51 28.87
C GLY A 17 -1.33 -30.28 28.02
N GLN A 18 -2.18 -29.25 28.04
CA GLN A 18 -1.91 -28.07 27.20
C GLN A 18 -0.89 -27.15 27.88
N VAL A 19 0.26 -26.98 27.23
CA VAL A 19 1.26 -25.96 27.62
C VAL A 19 0.56 -24.61 27.66
N LYS A 20 0.65 -23.91 28.81
CA LYS A 20 0.07 -22.59 29.01
C LYS A 20 0.76 -21.59 28.08
N ALA A 21 -0.03 -20.79 27.37
CA ALA A 21 0.50 -19.72 26.55
C ALA A 21 1.15 -18.63 27.41
N ILE A 22 2.31 -18.16 26.99
CA ILE A 22 3.05 -17.05 27.60
C ILE A 22 2.43 -15.73 27.17
N SER A 23 2.10 -15.61 25.88
CA SER A 23 1.52 -14.41 25.27
C SER A 23 0.72 -14.77 24.00
N VAL A 24 0.09 -13.77 23.42
CA VAL A 24 -0.56 -13.83 22.12
C VAL A 24 0.21 -12.97 21.15
N GLY A 25 0.44 -13.47 19.95
CA GLY A 25 1.05 -12.75 18.85
C GLY A 25 0.23 -12.80 17.57
N TYR A 26 0.57 -11.95 16.62
CA TYR A 26 -0.03 -11.90 15.29
C TYR A 26 1.09 -11.95 14.24
N VAL A 27 0.89 -12.72 13.18
CA VAL A 27 1.90 -12.88 12.12
C VAL A 27 2.04 -11.60 11.32
N GLY A 28 3.26 -11.08 11.20
CA GLY A 28 3.58 -9.84 10.51
C GLY A 28 4.11 -10.01 9.08
N ASP A 29 4.37 -11.23 8.65
CA ASP A 29 4.87 -11.53 7.31
C ASP A 29 3.84 -12.26 6.45
N ARG A 30 4.08 -12.31 5.15
CA ARG A 30 3.12 -12.85 4.15
C ARG A 30 2.85 -14.33 4.32
N GLY A 31 3.90 -15.11 4.60
CA GLY A 31 3.83 -16.54 4.80
C GLY A 31 4.99 -16.98 5.70
N VAL A 32 4.67 -17.67 6.75
CA VAL A 32 5.65 -18.17 7.74
C VAL A 32 5.45 -19.66 7.94
N LEU A 33 6.45 -20.44 7.58
CA LEU A 33 6.42 -21.89 7.78
C LEU A 33 6.61 -22.22 9.25
N LEU A 34 5.75 -23.10 9.75
CA LEU A 34 5.88 -23.73 11.06
C LEU A 34 6.67 -25.05 10.92
N TRP A 35 7.64 -25.23 11.79
CA TRP A 35 8.52 -26.39 11.81
C TRP A 35 8.24 -27.27 13.02
N ASN A 36 8.33 -28.59 12.87
CA ASN A 36 8.14 -29.51 14.00
C ASN A 36 9.27 -29.42 15.04
N THR A 37 10.46 -28.99 14.64
CA THR A 37 11.65 -28.86 15.48
C THR A 37 12.58 -27.77 14.99
N LEU A 38 13.52 -27.32 15.84
CA LEU A 38 14.59 -26.38 15.51
C LEU A 38 15.83 -27.07 14.91
N ALA A 39 15.88 -28.40 14.87
CA ALA A 39 16.97 -29.15 14.29
C ALA A 39 17.18 -28.88 12.80
N GLN A 40 18.35 -29.26 12.26
CA GLN A 40 18.65 -29.11 10.83
C GLN A 40 17.70 -29.94 9.96
N VAL A 41 17.44 -31.21 10.38
CA VAL A 41 16.44 -32.05 9.71
C VAL A 41 15.09 -31.78 10.36
N ARG A 42 14.20 -31.16 9.62
CA ARG A 42 12.87 -30.72 10.08
C ARG A 42 11.84 -30.83 8.98
N GLN A 43 10.58 -30.92 9.39
CA GLN A 43 9.44 -30.95 8.49
C GLN A 43 8.52 -29.77 8.79
N SER A 44 7.93 -29.18 7.75
CA SER A 44 6.88 -28.19 7.93
C SER A 44 5.63 -28.88 8.45
N VAL A 45 5.05 -28.31 9.49
CA VAL A 45 3.78 -28.78 10.10
C VAL A 45 2.62 -27.83 9.82
N GLY A 46 2.87 -26.70 9.18
CA GLY A 46 1.87 -25.74 8.76
C GLY A 46 2.48 -24.47 8.18
N GLU A 47 1.63 -23.62 7.69
CA GLU A 47 1.96 -22.29 7.22
C GLU A 47 1.03 -21.28 7.87
N LEU A 48 1.57 -20.13 8.26
CA LEU A 48 0.86 -19.00 8.84
C LEU A 48 0.87 -17.84 7.85
N HIS A 49 -0.20 -17.05 7.88
CA HIS A 49 -0.37 -15.88 7.01
C HIS A 49 -0.44 -14.61 7.83
N TYR A 50 -0.23 -13.48 7.17
CA TYR A 50 -0.34 -12.16 7.79
C TYR A 50 -1.66 -11.99 8.54
N GLY A 51 -1.55 -11.60 9.82
CA GLY A 51 -2.68 -11.40 10.71
C GLY A 51 -3.15 -12.66 11.45
N ASP A 52 -2.61 -13.83 11.17
CA ASP A 52 -2.95 -15.03 11.92
C ASP A 52 -2.60 -14.86 13.40
N ARG A 53 -3.60 -15.08 14.25
CA ARG A 53 -3.44 -15.06 15.71
C ARG A 53 -2.84 -16.38 16.16
N VAL A 54 -1.77 -16.29 16.93
CA VAL A 54 -1.08 -17.44 17.53
C VAL A 54 -0.87 -17.26 19.03
N GLU A 55 -0.82 -18.35 19.76
CA GLU A 55 -0.42 -18.39 21.15
C GLU A 55 1.07 -18.73 21.25
N VAL A 56 1.87 -17.89 21.88
CA VAL A 56 3.28 -18.14 22.13
C VAL A 56 3.43 -19.08 23.32
N LEU A 57 4.04 -20.22 23.12
CA LEU A 57 4.23 -21.24 24.14
C LEU A 57 5.62 -21.21 24.75
N LYS A 58 6.66 -20.93 23.93
CA LYS A 58 8.06 -20.92 24.34
C LYS A 58 8.87 -19.99 23.45
N VAL A 59 9.90 -19.37 24.01
CA VAL A 59 10.88 -18.55 23.28
C VAL A 59 12.26 -19.15 23.50
N GLU A 60 12.99 -19.43 22.40
CA GLU A 60 14.38 -19.91 22.41
C GLU A 60 15.22 -19.09 21.47
N GLY A 61 15.95 -18.11 22.02
CA GLY A 61 16.73 -17.16 21.22
C GLY A 61 15.83 -16.41 20.24
N PRO A 62 16.14 -16.41 18.93
CA PRO A 62 15.31 -15.78 17.90
C PRO A 62 14.07 -16.60 17.56
N SER A 63 13.96 -17.86 18.01
CA SER A 63 12.89 -18.77 17.62
C SER A 63 11.76 -18.80 18.66
N VAL A 64 10.54 -18.97 18.18
CA VAL A 64 9.36 -19.08 19.04
C VAL A 64 8.53 -20.30 18.70
N GLN A 65 8.10 -21.03 19.71
CA GLN A 65 7.10 -22.08 19.57
C GLN A 65 5.72 -21.48 19.73
N VAL A 66 4.86 -21.75 18.77
CA VAL A 66 3.52 -21.19 18.74
C VAL A 66 2.46 -22.28 18.57
N ARG A 67 1.26 -21.98 19.02
CA ARG A 67 0.04 -22.76 18.77
C ARG A 67 -0.92 -21.92 17.92
N THR A 68 -1.34 -22.50 16.80
CA THR A 68 -2.35 -21.88 15.92
C THR A 68 -3.75 -21.98 16.50
N ALA A 69 -4.70 -21.27 15.93
CA ALA A 69 -6.12 -21.40 16.29
C ALA A 69 -6.68 -22.81 16.03
N SER A 70 -6.11 -23.56 15.09
CA SER A 70 -6.45 -24.97 14.82
C SER A 70 -5.82 -25.96 15.81
N GLY A 71 -4.99 -25.49 16.75
CA GLY A 71 -4.29 -26.32 17.73
C GLY A 71 -2.94 -26.89 17.25
N THR A 72 -2.52 -26.60 16.01
CA THR A 72 -1.21 -27.02 15.50
C THR A 72 -0.10 -26.32 16.27
N VAL A 73 0.86 -27.10 16.78
CA VAL A 73 2.04 -26.56 17.49
C VAL A 73 3.27 -26.68 16.58
N GLY A 74 4.00 -25.59 16.45
CA GLY A 74 5.22 -25.57 15.64
C GLY A 74 6.15 -24.44 16.02
N TRP A 75 7.34 -24.43 15.41
CA TRP A 75 8.38 -23.45 15.63
C TRP A 75 8.45 -22.46 14.47
N MET A 76 8.41 -21.19 14.80
CA MET A 76 8.85 -20.09 13.92
C MET A 76 10.31 -19.79 14.23
N ARG A 77 11.11 -19.52 13.20
CA ARG A 77 12.56 -19.30 13.35
C ARG A 77 12.94 -17.88 13.71
N ASP A 78 12.04 -16.93 13.45
CA ASP A 78 12.30 -15.52 13.66
C ASP A 78 11.11 -14.90 14.41
N SER A 79 11.34 -14.52 15.67
CA SER A 79 10.36 -13.87 16.52
C SER A 79 9.97 -12.47 16.02
N HIS A 80 10.81 -11.82 15.19
CA HIS A 80 10.49 -10.52 14.59
C HIS A 80 9.35 -10.60 13.55
N GLN A 81 8.99 -11.82 13.15
CA GLN A 81 7.80 -12.05 12.31
C GLN A 81 6.49 -12.00 13.10
N LEU A 82 6.55 -11.91 14.43
CA LEU A 82 5.38 -11.72 15.29
C LEU A 82 5.23 -10.26 15.71
N MET A 83 4.02 -9.79 15.63
CA MET A 83 3.56 -8.53 16.19
C MET A 83 2.85 -8.79 17.53
N ASP A 84 3.05 -7.91 18.50
CA ASP A 84 2.29 -7.97 19.75
C ASP A 84 0.84 -7.48 19.56
N SER A 85 0.03 -7.67 20.59
CA SER A 85 -1.40 -7.29 20.56
C SER A 85 -1.60 -5.78 20.47
N ASP A 86 -0.69 -4.97 21.03
CA ASP A 86 -0.79 -3.51 21.03
C ASP A 86 -0.53 -2.97 19.63
N LEU A 87 0.53 -3.47 18.96
CA LEU A 87 0.81 -3.12 17.58
C LEU A 87 -0.33 -3.55 16.66
N TRP A 88 -0.85 -4.77 16.85
CA TRP A 88 -1.98 -5.26 16.07
C TRP A 88 -3.22 -4.38 16.25
N GLY A 89 -3.51 -3.93 17.47
CA GLY A 89 -4.58 -2.97 17.76
C GLY A 89 -4.40 -1.64 17.02
N LYS A 90 -3.18 -1.10 16.98
CA LYS A 90 -2.85 0.11 16.19
C LYS A 90 -3.06 -0.09 14.70
N ILE A 91 -2.65 -1.25 14.17
CA ILE A 91 -2.85 -1.61 12.76
C ILE A 91 -4.34 -1.69 12.43
N ALA A 92 -5.14 -2.33 13.28
CA ALA A 92 -6.58 -2.43 13.10
C ALA A 92 -7.24 -1.04 13.06
N THR A 93 -6.87 -0.16 13.99
CA THR A 93 -7.35 1.23 14.02
C THR A 93 -6.95 2.00 12.77
N LEU A 94 -5.71 1.84 12.32
CA LEU A 94 -5.21 2.49 11.10
C LEU A 94 -5.94 1.99 9.86
N LEU A 95 -6.24 0.69 9.78
CA LEU A 95 -6.99 0.09 8.69
C LEU A 95 -8.44 0.59 8.65
N GLU A 96 -9.10 0.68 9.80
CA GLU A 96 -10.46 1.26 9.88
C GLU A 96 -10.47 2.72 9.42
N ARG A 97 -9.49 3.52 9.89
CA ARG A 97 -9.32 4.90 9.39
C ARG A 97 -9.11 4.93 7.88
N ALA A 98 -8.23 4.10 7.34
CA ALA A 98 -7.94 4.03 5.92
C ALA A 98 -9.17 3.70 5.07
N ARG A 99 -10.10 2.89 5.58
CA ARG A 99 -11.37 2.55 4.91
C ARG A 99 -12.35 3.72 4.83
N THR A 100 -12.29 4.66 5.76
CA THR A 100 -13.19 5.84 5.79
C THR A 100 -12.67 7.01 4.97
N LEU A 101 -11.38 7.04 4.64
CA LEU A 101 -10.79 8.12 3.86
C LEU A 101 -11.09 7.97 2.36
N PRO A 102 -11.39 9.08 1.66
CA PRO A 102 -11.55 9.07 0.22
C PRO A 102 -10.21 8.82 -0.47
N VAL A 103 -10.24 8.03 -1.54
CA VAL A 103 -9.06 7.76 -2.37
C VAL A 103 -8.65 9.04 -3.09
N GLN A 104 -7.39 9.45 -2.93
CA GLN A 104 -6.83 10.67 -3.52
C GLN A 104 -6.15 10.41 -4.87
N ALA A 105 -5.54 9.25 -5.01
CA ALA A 105 -4.93 8.77 -6.24
C ALA A 105 -4.79 7.25 -6.18
N ARG A 106 -4.48 6.66 -7.33
CA ARG A 106 -4.01 5.28 -7.44
C ARG A 106 -2.57 5.28 -7.86
N GLY A 107 -1.84 4.24 -7.46
CA GLY A 107 -0.44 4.10 -7.83
C GLY A 107 0.07 2.69 -7.57
N ARG A 108 1.38 2.54 -7.75
CA ARG A 108 2.10 1.30 -7.50
C ARG A 108 3.44 1.55 -6.83
N THR A 109 3.94 0.56 -6.14
CA THR A 109 5.29 0.63 -5.55
C THR A 109 6.36 0.48 -6.62
N LYS A 110 7.34 1.38 -6.65
CA LYS A 110 8.51 1.32 -7.56
C LYS A 110 9.47 0.20 -7.21
N THR A 111 9.55 -0.12 -5.92
CA THR A 111 10.45 -1.11 -5.36
C THR A 111 9.81 -1.80 -4.17
N VAL A 112 10.47 -2.80 -3.62
CA VAL A 112 10.08 -3.39 -2.33
C VAL A 112 10.05 -2.28 -1.28
N SER A 113 8.90 -2.10 -0.62
CA SER A 113 8.63 -0.94 0.23
C SER A 113 8.12 -1.35 1.61
N ASN A 114 8.77 -0.85 2.65
CA ASN A 114 8.30 -1.06 4.02
C ASN A 114 7.04 -0.24 4.29
N VAL A 115 6.05 -0.90 4.85
CA VAL A 115 4.81 -0.31 5.35
C VAL A 115 4.93 -0.14 6.85
N ARG A 116 4.63 1.06 7.36
CA ARG A 116 4.81 1.42 8.77
C ARG A 116 3.50 1.82 9.44
N ALA A 117 3.45 1.64 10.75
CA ALA A 117 2.28 2.00 11.56
C ALA A 117 2.09 3.54 11.68
N VAL A 118 3.18 4.28 11.65
CA VAL A 118 3.22 5.76 11.71
C VAL A 118 4.18 6.29 10.65
N PRO A 119 4.00 7.55 10.19
CA PRO A 119 4.96 8.17 9.27
C PRO A 119 6.32 8.36 9.97
N GLY A 120 7.40 8.23 9.21
CA GLY A 120 8.77 8.33 9.71
C GLY A 120 9.53 7.01 9.65
N ARG A 121 10.86 7.11 9.54
CA ARG A 121 11.73 5.92 9.42
C ARG A 121 11.80 5.11 10.72
N ASP A 122 11.53 5.74 11.86
CA ASP A 122 11.47 5.09 13.17
C ASP A 122 10.12 4.40 13.44
N GLY A 123 9.12 4.67 12.60
CA GLY A 123 7.83 4.00 12.67
C GLY A 123 7.99 2.49 12.54
N GLN A 124 7.34 1.73 13.43
CA GLN A 124 7.42 0.26 13.42
C GLN A 124 6.93 -0.30 12.08
N ARG A 125 7.74 -1.15 11.45
CA ARG A 125 7.35 -1.88 10.23
C ARG A 125 6.24 -2.86 10.57
N ILE A 126 5.15 -2.78 9.82
CA ILE A 126 3.98 -3.64 10.00
C ILE A 126 3.80 -4.61 8.83
N PHE A 127 4.38 -4.28 7.67
CA PHE A 127 4.30 -5.10 6.46
C PHE A 127 5.36 -4.68 5.44
N GLN A 128 5.49 -5.43 4.35
CA GLN A 128 6.33 -5.08 3.22
C GLN A 128 5.59 -5.33 1.91
N PHE A 129 5.41 -4.28 1.10
CA PHE A 129 4.89 -4.43 -0.25
C PHE A 129 5.99 -4.86 -1.21
N GLY A 130 5.67 -5.76 -2.11
CA GLY A 130 6.52 -6.10 -3.25
C GLY A 130 6.60 -4.94 -4.23
N ARG A 131 7.46 -5.05 -5.26
CA ARG A 131 7.48 -4.16 -6.41
C ARG A 131 6.15 -4.29 -7.17
N ASP A 132 5.71 -3.20 -7.82
CA ASP A 132 4.49 -3.12 -8.62
C ASP A 132 3.18 -3.45 -7.87
N THR A 133 3.23 -3.45 -6.51
CA THR A 133 2.01 -3.60 -5.71
C THR A 133 1.10 -2.40 -5.92
N LYS A 134 -0.13 -2.64 -6.36
CA LYS A 134 -1.15 -1.59 -6.57
C LYS A 134 -1.64 -1.06 -5.23
N VAL A 135 -1.66 0.25 -5.08
CA VAL A 135 -2.08 0.93 -3.85
C VAL A 135 -3.05 2.07 -4.13
N LEU A 136 -3.91 2.31 -3.15
CA LEU A 136 -4.78 3.49 -3.07
C LEU A 136 -4.11 4.49 -2.13
N ILE A 137 -3.93 5.72 -2.57
CA ILE A 137 -3.33 6.80 -1.79
C ILE A 137 -4.46 7.56 -1.10
N LEU A 138 -4.34 7.77 0.21
CA LEU A 138 -5.42 8.28 1.05
C LEU A 138 -5.08 9.63 1.70
N GLU A 139 -3.83 9.78 2.17
CA GLU A 139 -3.39 10.94 2.94
C GLU A 139 -1.87 11.13 2.79
N ARG A 140 -1.37 12.33 3.06
CA ARG A 140 0.06 12.64 3.14
C ARG A 140 0.42 13.13 4.54
N ALA A 141 1.60 12.79 4.99
CA ALA A 141 2.22 13.35 6.19
C ALA A 141 3.69 13.67 5.92
N VAL A 142 4.23 14.57 6.71
CA VAL A 142 5.66 14.88 6.72
C VAL A 142 6.25 14.37 8.03
N ALA A 143 7.39 13.70 7.95
CA ALA A 143 8.16 13.29 9.12
C ALA A 143 9.64 13.53 8.85
N ASP A 144 10.36 13.88 9.90
CA ASP A 144 11.81 14.08 9.82
C ASP A 144 12.53 12.76 9.57
N ALA A 145 13.52 12.79 8.67
CA ALA A 145 14.44 11.68 8.54
C ALA A 145 15.33 11.62 9.79
N PRO A 146 15.57 10.43 10.38
CA PRO A 146 16.51 10.31 11.49
C PRO A 146 17.87 10.84 11.06
N SER A 147 18.50 11.60 11.94
CA SER A 147 19.89 12.07 11.77
C SER A 147 20.80 10.83 11.87
N GLY A 148 21.10 10.20 10.76
CA GLY A 148 22.04 9.07 10.70
C GLY A 148 23.46 9.59 10.91
N PRO A 149 24.39 8.78 11.49
CA PRO A 149 25.80 9.06 11.38
C PRO A 149 26.18 9.04 9.91
N GLU A 150 26.74 10.11 9.37
CA GLU A 150 27.35 10.10 8.05
C GLU A 150 28.53 9.11 8.08
N GLU A 151 28.39 8.04 7.32
CA GLU A 151 29.45 7.09 7.04
C GLU A 151 30.42 7.73 6.03
N ASN A 152 31.12 8.77 6.44
CA ASN A 152 32.37 9.29 5.86
C ASN A 152 32.74 10.64 6.49
N SER A 153 33.36 10.61 7.65
CA SER A 153 34.24 11.69 8.06
C SER A 153 35.39 11.11 8.91
N GLN A 154 36.36 10.59 8.21
CA GLN A 154 37.70 10.52 8.79
C GLN A 154 38.22 11.95 8.91
N THR A 155 38.64 12.30 10.13
CA THR A 155 39.32 13.52 10.55
C THR A 155 38.47 14.79 10.74
N GLY A 156 38.06 15.04 11.98
CA GLY A 156 37.65 16.37 12.44
C GLY A 156 36.94 16.31 13.80
N LYS A 157 37.48 16.99 14.81
CA LYS A 157 36.84 17.18 16.13
C LYS A 157 35.38 17.66 15.94
N PRO A 158 34.40 17.13 16.67
CA PRO A 158 33.03 17.63 16.60
C PRO A 158 32.99 19.04 17.20
N SER A 159 32.73 20.05 16.38
CA SER A 159 32.33 21.37 16.81
C SER A 159 30.85 21.32 17.22
N ALA A 160 30.50 21.89 18.35
CA ALA A 160 29.18 21.87 19.01
C ALA A 160 28.09 22.66 18.24
N GLN A 161 28.22 22.89 16.93
CA GLN A 161 27.33 23.69 16.09
C GLN A 161 26.70 22.98 14.90
N ASP A 162 27.08 21.74 14.60
CA ASP A 162 26.42 20.94 13.58
C ASP A 162 25.28 20.11 14.18
N GLN A 163 24.22 20.78 14.66
CA GLN A 163 22.91 20.15 14.73
C GLN A 163 22.44 19.96 13.30
N GLN A 164 22.80 18.84 12.71
CA GLN A 164 22.40 18.42 11.38
C GLN A 164 20.87 18.40 11.33
N LYS A 165 20.30 19.43 10.70
CA LYS A 165 18.86 19.61 10.56
C LYS A 165 18.32 18.41 9.80
N SER A 166 17.57 17.54 10.45
CA SER A 166 16.94 16.37 9.82
C SER A 166 16.12 16.84 8.61
N LYS A 167 16.32 16.21 7.46
CA LYS A 167 15.60 16.56 6.23
C LYS A 167 14.17 15.99 6.32
N PRO A 168 13.12 16.82 6.21
CA PRO A 168 11.76 16.30 6.21
C PRO A 168 11.49 15.43 4.98
N GLU A 169 10.77 14.34 5.17
CA GLU A 169 10.39 13.37 4.14
C GLU A 169 8.87 13.24 4.03
N ASP A 170 8.39 13.03 2.81
CA ASP A 170 6.98 12.81 2.53
C ASP A 170 6.59 11.35 2.68
N TRP A 171 5.53 11.11 3.44
CA TRP A 171 4.94 9.82 3.68
C TRP A 171 3.50 9.79 3.19
N LEU A 172 3.11 8.70 2.55
CA LEU A 172 1.75 8.49 2.08
C LEU A 172 1.09 7.38 2.89
N LEU A 173 -0.09 7.67 3.43
CA LEU A 173 -0.97 6.62 3.92
C LEU A 173 -1.57 5.92 2.72
N VAL A 174 -1.25 4.65 2.58
CA VAL A 174 -1.71 3.84 1.47
C VAL A 174 -2.47 2.62 1.96
N MET A 175 -3.42 2.17 1.16
CA MET A 175 -4.10 0.89 1.34
C MET A 175 -3.86 0.04 0.09
N ARG A 176 -3.57 -1.26 0.26
CA ARG A 176 -3.45 -2.15 -0.89
C ARG A 176 -4.77 -2.16 -1.67
N ALA A 177 -4.69 -1.92 -2.97
CA ALA A 177 -5.87 -2.01 -3.83
C ALA A 177 -6.38 -3.46 -3.85
N PRO A 178 -7.70 -3.69 -3.81
CA PRO A 178 -8.24 -5.03 -4.03
C PRO A 178 -7.72 -5.55 -5.37
N ASN A 179 -7.30 -6.80 -5.40
CA ASN A 179 -6.81 -7.41 -6.63
C ASN A 179 -7.90 -7.31 -7.70
N SER A 180 -7.68 -6.47 -8.71
CA SER A 180 -8.35 -6.69 -9.98
C SER A 180 -7.95 -8.11 -10.44
N PRO A 181 -8.89 -8.94 -10.93
CA PRO A 181 -8.53 -10.23 -11.48
C PRO A 181 -7.36 -10.00 -12.44
N ALA A 182 -6.30 -10.80 -12.29
CA ALA A 182 -5.18 -10.76 -13.21
C ALA A 182 -5.76 -10.84 -14.63
N PRO A 183 -5.30 -10.03 -15.59
CA PRO A 183 -5.73 -10.19 -16.96
C PRO A 183 -5.47 -11.65 -17.31
N ALA A 184 -6.54 -12.35 -17.72
CA ALA A 184 -6.43 -13.72 -18.18
C ALA A 184 -5.30 -13.75 -19.21
N ASN A 185 -4.27 -14.57 -18.95
CA ASN A 185 -3.16 -14.76 -19.87
C ASN A 185 -3.77 -15.05 -21.25
N THR A 186 -3.79 -14.07 -22.11
CA THR A 186 -4.06 -14.26 -23.51
C THR A 186 -2.84 -15.01 -24.03
N THR A 187 -2.94 -16.32 -24.04
CA THR A 187 -2.00 -17.21 -24.71
C THR A 187 -2.02 -16.78 -26.18
N THR A 188 -1.05 -16.02 -26.57
CA THR A 188 -0.80 -15.67 -27.96
C THR A 188 -0.50 -17.00 -28.67
N LYS A 189 -1.51 -17.53 -29.34
CA LYS A 189 -1.38 -18.66 -30.20
C LYS A 189 -0.45 -18.24 -31.37
N THR A 190 0.81 -18.62 -31.27
CA THR A 190 1.74 -18.55 -32.39
C THR A 190 1.17 -19.42 -33.53
N PRO A 191 0.96 -18.90 -34.74
CA PRO A 191 0.51 -19.72 -35.84
C PRO A 191 1.62 -20.70 -36.19
N ALA A 192 1.30 -21.96 -36.08
CA ALA A 192 2.14 -23.06 -36.58
C ALA A 192 2.27 -22.96 -38.08
N ASN A 193 3.44 -22.65 -38.57
CA ASN A 193 3.80 -22.79 -39.97
C ASN A 193 4.33 -24.21 -40.17
N SER A 194 3.52 -25.08 -40.76
CA SER A 194 3.85 -26.46 -41.08
C SER A 194 4.65 -26.50 -42.38
N ALA A 195 5.87 -26.98 -42.33
CA ALA A 195 6.55 -27.55 -43.49
C ALA A 195 7.16 -28.91 -43.08
N PRO A 196 7.00 -29.95 -43.91
CA PRO A 196 7.39 -31.32 -43.59
C PRO A 196 8.86 -31.56 -43.91
N ILE A 197 9.57 -32.24 -43.02
CA ILE A 197 10.89 -32.80 -43.29
C ILE A 197 10.87 -34.30 -42.90
N GLU A 198 11.31 -35.09 -43.87
CA GLU A 198 11.45 -36.52 -43.96
C GLU A 198 12.42 -37.12 -42.90
N PRO A 199 12.32 -38.46 -42.64
CA PRO A 199 13.02 -39.08 -41.51
C PRO A 199 14.44 -39.57 -41.86
N GLN A 200 15.42 -39.30 -41.03
CA GLN A 200 16.70 -40.01 -41.02
C GLN A 200 16.99 -40.71 -39.71
N ARG A 201 17.10 -41.94 -39.87
CA ARG A 201 17.76 -43.14 -39.27
C ARG A 201 18.56 -42.97 -37.99
N ALA A 202 18.28 -43.86 -37.06
CA ALA A 202 18.87 -44.13 -35.79
C ALA A 202 20.39 -44.47 -35.85
N THR A 203 21.11 -44.03 -34.86
CA THR A 203 22.22 -44.77 -34.25
C THR A 203 22.19 -44.56 -32.73
N THR A 204 22.20 -45.71 -32.07
CA THR A 204 22.32 -45.92 -30.61
C THR A 204 23.69 -45.53 -30.14
N ASP A 205 23.76 -44.77 -29.01
CA ASP A 205 24.77 -44.98 -27.99
C ASP A 205 24.28 -44.49 -26.63
N SER A 206 24.40 -45.36 -25.66
CA SER A 206 24.00 -45.28 -24.28
C SER A 206 25.07 -44.52 -23.46
N VAL A 207 24.70 -43.43 -22.76
CA VAL A 207 25.45 -42.96 -21.60
C VAL A 207 24.52 -42.41 -20.53
N SER A 208 24.55 -43.09 -19.42
CA SER A 208 24.26 -42.77 -18.00
C SER A 208 23.60 -41.46 -17.65
N SER A 209 22.41 -41.59 -17.09
CA SER A 209 21.57 -40.56 -16.49
C SER A 209 22.07 -40.19 -15.09
N GLY A 210 22.57 -38.98 -14.90
CA GLY A 210 22.62 -38.32 -13.59
C GLY A 210 21.27 -37.61 -13.30
N PRO A 211 20.84 -37.49 -12.04
CA PRO A 211 19.58 -36.84 -11.73
C PRO A 211 19.66 -35.34 -12.03
N SER A 212 18.84 -34.90 -12.96
CA SER A 212 18.61 -33.48 -13.26
C SER A 212 17.99 -32.82 -12.04
N LEU A 213 18.74 -31.92 -11.43
CA LEU A 213 18.18 -30.97 -10.44
C LEU A 213 17.22 -30.04 -11.17
N THR A 214 15.94 -30.31 -11.02
CA THR A 214 14.88 -29.37 -11.45
C THR A 214 15.06 -28.09 -10.63
N GLU A 215 15.55 -27.05 -11.25
CA GLU A 215 15.55 -25.69 -10.72
C GLU A 215 14.11 -25.29 -10.46
N THR A 216 13.70 -25.36 -9.19
CA THR A 216 12.41 -24.85 -8.74
C THR A 216 12.48 -23.33 -8.89
N GLY A 217 11.81 -22.80 -9.89
CA GLY A 217 11.65 -21.36 -10.08
C GLY A 217 11.12 -20.70 -8.79
N PRO A 218 11.33 -19.39 -8.60
CA PRO A 218 10.98 -18.72 -7.37
C PRO A 218 9.50 -18.96 -7.07
N ALA A 219 9.25 -19.61 -5.94
CA ALA A 219 7.89 -19.85 -5.44
C ALA A 219 7.14 -18.52 -5.43
N THR A 220 6.06 -18.45 -6.16
CA THR A 220 5.15 -17.30 -6.14
C THR A 220 4.57 -17.22 -4.73
N VAL A 221 5.18 -16.39 -3.89
CA VAL A 221 4.74 -16.18 -2.50
C VAL A 221 3.32 -15.65 -2.55
N ALA A 222 2.38 -16.40 -2.01
CA ALA A 222 0.97 -16.01 -1.97
C ALA A 222 0.84 -14.64 -1.29
N GLU A 223 0.18 -13.70 -1.94
CA GLU A 223 -0.11 -12.40 -1.36
C GLU A 223 -1.12 -12.55 -0.21
N PRO A 224 -0.99 -11.78 0.89
CA PRO A 224 -1.92 -11.87 2.01
C PRO A 224 -3.34 -11.62 1.55
N SER A 225 -4.26 -12.45 1.99
CA SER A 225 -5.68 -12.45 1.58
C SER A 225 -6.46 -11.23 2.07
N GLY A 226 -5.90 -10.43 3.00
CA GLY A 226 -6.57 -9.30 3.65
C GLY A 226 -6.10 -7.92 3.18
N PRO A 227 -6.92 -6.89 3.46
CA PRO A 227 -6.52 -5.51 3.22
C PRO A 227 -5.39 -5.12 4.18
N VAL A 228 -4.37 -4.45 3.65
CA VAL A 228 -3.25 -3.88 4.42
C VAL A 228 -3.21 -2.39 4.17
N ALA A 229 -3.14 -1.60 5.24
CA ALA A 229 -2.96 -0.16 5.17
C ALA A 229 -1.78 0.27 6.05
N GLY A 230 -1.10 1.33 5.66
CA GLY A 230 -0.01 1.92 6.44
C GLY A 230 0.76 2.98 5.68
N TRP A 231 1.79 3.51 6.32
CA TRP A 231 2.60 4.60 5.81
C TRP A 231 3.77 4.09 4.99
N VAL A 232 3.91 4.62 3.77
CA VAL A 232 5.01 4.34 2.84
C VAL A 232 5.66 5.64 2.42
N LEU A 233 6.97 5.65 2.28
CA LEU A 233 7.73 6.80 1.83
C LEU A 233 7.31 7.21 0.40
N ALA A 234 6.91 8.46 0.20
CA ALA A 234 6.26 8.92 -1.03
C ALA A 234 7.08 8.64 -2.30
N ARG A 235 8.40 8.81 -2.25
CA ARG A 235 9.31 8.57 -3.39
C ARG A 235 9.32 7.12 -3.89
N PHE A 236 8.80 6.17 -3.10
CA PHE A 236 8.68 4.76 -3.51
C PHE A 236 7.35 4.44 -4.19
N ILE A 237 6.47 5.42 -4.33
CA ILE A 237 5.19 5.27 -5.02
C ILE A 237 5.26 5.98 -6.38
N ASP A 238 4.76 5.31 -7.40
CA ASP A 238 4.49 5.87 -8.71
C ASP A 238 2.98 5.99 -8.90
N LEU A 239 2.52 7.18 -9.29
CA LEU A 239 1.09 7.43 -9.47
C LEU A 239 0.62 6.91 -10.83
N ASP A 240 -0.49 6.21 -10.85
CA ASP A 240 -1.20 5.81 -12.07
C ASP A 240 -1.99 7.03 -12.60
N LEU A 241 -1.32 7.93 -13.30
CA LEU A 241 -1.95 9.10 -13.89
C LEU A 241 -2.58 8.75 -15.24
N PRO A 242 -3.78 9.27 -15.56
CA PRO A 242 -4.30 9.23 -16.93
C PRO A 242 -3.33 9.94 -17.89
N ASP A 243 -3.14 9.41 -19.10
CA ASP A 243 -2.17 9.96 -20.08
C ASP A 243 -2.40 11.45 -20.32
N ALA A 244 -3.66 11.87 -20.45
CA ALA A 244 -4.01 13.27 -20.61
C ALA A 244 -3.51 14.17 -19.45
N VAL A 245 -3.54 13.65 -18.22
CA VAL A 245 -3.06 14.38 -17.03
C VAL A 245 -1.53 14.37 -16.98
N LYS A 246 -0.93 13.22 -17.32
CA LYS A 246 0.52 13.02 -17.28
C LYS A 246 1.26 14.01 -18.19
N ASP A 247 0.80 14.17 -19.43
CA ASP A 247 1.41 15.06 -20.40
C ASP A 247 1.37 16.53 -19.93
N TYR A 248 0.23 16.96 -19.40
CA TYR A 248 0.08 18.34 -18.90
C TYR A 248 0.80 18.59 -17.58
N ALA A 249 0.86 17.61 -16.68
CA ALA A 249 1.60 17.73 -15.43
C ALA A 249 3.11 17.87 -15.70
N SER A 250 3.65 17.04 -16.60
CA SER A 250 5.06 17.08 -17.00
C SER A 250 5.43 18.43 -17.62
N SER A 251 4.59 18.96 -18.53
CA SER A 251 4.84 20.25 -19.18
C SER A 251 4.77 21.45 -18.21
N ALA A 252 4.09 21.30 -17.08
CA ALA A 252 3.91 22.35 -16.08
C ALA A 252 4.90 22.24 -14.90
N ASP A 253 5.82 21.27 -14.92
CA ASP A 253 6.70 20.92 -13.81
C ASP A 253 5.90 20.74 -12.50
N LEU A 254 4.78 20.04 -12.61
CA LEU A 254 3.83 19.82 -11.52
C LEU A 254 3.98 18.42 -10.95
N HIS A 255 4.42 18.32 -9.71
CA HIS A 255 4.37 17.08 -8.96
C HIS A 255 2.94 16.82 -8.50
N VAL A 256 2.25 15.88 -9.17
CA VAL A 256 0.87 15.53 -8.84
C VAL A 256 0.83 14.73 -7.54
N VAL A 257 -0.06 15.10 -6.63
CA VAL A 257 -0.29 14.41 -5.35
C VAL A 257 -1.67 13.77 -5.26
N ALA A 258 -2.66 14.33 -5.99
CA ALA A 258 -4.00 13.77 -6.07
C ALA A 258 -4.64 14.07 -7.44
N TRP A 259 -5.52 13.16 -7.89
CA TRP A 259 -6.31 13.39 -9.10
C TRP A 259 -7.64 12.63 -9.04
N PHE A 260 -8.65 13.22 -9.69
CA PHE A 260 -10.02 12.71 -9.68
C PHE A 260 -10.67 12.89 -11.06
N GLU A 261 -11.46 11.91 -11.47
CA GLU A 261 -12.45 12.09 -12.51
C GLU A 261 -13.66 12.79 -11.88
N LEU A 262 -13.97 14.01 -12.32
CA LEU A 262 -15.08 14.80 -11.76
C LEU A 262 -16.40 14.50 -12.46
N ASN A 263 -16.38 14.53 -13.79
CA ASN A 263 -17.55 14.47 -14.65
C ASN A 263 -17.12 13.99 -16.04
N ARG A 264 -18.10 13.78 -16.93
CA ARG A 264 -17.89 13.46 -18.34
C ARG A 264 -18.57 14.49 -19.22
N VAL A 265 -17.94 14.82 -20.34
CA VAL A 265 -18.43 15.75 -21.35
C VAL A 265 -18.38 15.10 -22.72
N ALA A 266 -19.27 15.54 -23.66
CA ALA A 266 -19.25 15.04 -25.02
C ALA A 266 -17.88 15.21 -25.67
N ASN A 267 -17.37 14.16 -26.36
CA ASN A 267 -16.08 14.20 -27.06
C ASN A 267 -16.17 14.64 -28.52
N GLY A 268 -17.38 14.85 -29.04
CA GLY A 268 -17.65 15.21 -30.43
C GLY A 268 -17.62 14.05 -31.42
N SER A 269 -17.39 12.81 -30.94
CA SER A 269 -17.38 11.58 -31.77
C SER A 269 -18.51 10.62 -31.38
N GLY A 270 -19.56 11.12 -30.71
CA GLY A 270 -20.67 10.32 -30.20
C GLY A 270 -20.41 9.62 -28.86
N GLY A 271 -19.25 9.87 -28.23
CA GLY A 271 -18.88 9.38 -26.91
C GLY A 271 -18.62 10.51 -25.91
N GLU A 272 -18.06 10.17 -24.76
CA GLU A 272 -17.74 11.08 -23.69
C GLU A 272 -16.26 11.03 -23.35
N ALA A 273 -15.73 12.14 -22.85
CA ALA A 273 -14.40 12.27 -22.28
C ALA A 273 -14.48 12.72 -20.81
N PRO A 274 -13.68 12.16 -19.91
CA PRO A 274 -13.67 12.56 -18.51
C PRO A 274 -13.10 13.96 -18.32
N GLN A 275 -13.59 14.66 -17.29
CA GLN A 275 -12.99 15.88 -16.78
C GLN A 275 -12.18 15.54 -15.52
N TYR A 276 -10.96 16.07 -15.41
CA TYR A 276 -10.07 15.75 -14.33
C TYR A 276 -9.80 16.94 -13.42
N LEU A 277 -9.92 16.74 -12.10
CA LEU A 277 -9.30 17.60 -11.10
C LEU A 277 -7.93 17.03 -10.77
N VAL A 278 -6.93 17.89 -10.76
CA VAL A 278 -5.55 17.55 -10.39
C VAL A 278 -5.09 18.52 -9.32
N ALA A 279 -4.59 17.98 -8.21
CA ALA A 279 -3.89 18.70 -7.18
C ALA A 279 -2.40 18.36 -7.24
N GLY A 280 -1.56 19.37 -7.19
CA GLY A 280 -0.13 19.18 -7.27
C GLY A 280 0.66 20.31 -6.63
N SER A 281 1.96 20.10 -6.53
CA SER A 281 2.90 21.06 -5.96
C SER A 281 4.11 21.23 -6.86
N ARG A 282 4.68 22.43 -6.85
CA ARG A 282 6.03 22.72 -7.32
C ARG A 282 7.04 22.80 -6.18
N GLY A 283 6.57 22.54 -4.96
CA GLY A 283 7.37 22.59 -3.75
C GLY A 283 8.33 21.42 -3.61
N VAL A 284 9.25 21.57 -2.67
CA VAL A 284 10.21 20.54 -2.29
C VAL A 284 9.57 19.52 -1.34
N GLU A 285 10.16 18.33 -1.28
CA GLU A 285 9.81 17.28 -0.30
C GLU A 285 9.82 17.85 1.12
N GLY A 286 8.84 17.49 1.95
CA GLY A 286 8.70 17.99 3.31
C GLY A 286 7.96 19.33 3.44
N SER A 287 7.36 19.84 2.37
CA SER A 287 6.54 21.06 2.43
C SER A 287 5.37 20.91 3.41
N PRO A 288 5.00 21.97 4.16
CA PRO A 288 3.84 21.96 5.05
C PRO A 288 2.51 21.85 4.29
N CYS A 289 2.48 22.25 3.02
CA CYS A 289 1.31 22.12 2.14
C CYS A 289 1.38 20.80 1.37
N ASP A 290 0.29 20.05 1.31
CA ASP A 290 0.24 18.83 0.50
C ASP A 290 0.21 19.17 -0.99
N PHE A 291 -0.48 20.26 -1.34
CA PHE A 291 -0.48 20.80 -2.70
C PHE A 291 -0.60 22.32 -2.67
N THR A 292 -0.04 22.97 -3.70
CA THR A 292 -0.03 24.42 -3.85
C THR A 292 -0.79 24.89 -5.09
N MET A 293 -1.29 23.94 -5.88
CA MET A 293 -2.00 24.22 -7.12
C MET A 293 -3.13 23.22 -7.36
N LEU A 294 -4.24 23.74 -7.88
CA LEU A 294 -5.34 22.95 -8.44
C LEU A 294 -5.49 23.26 -9.92
N ARG A 295 -5.77 22.23 -10.71
CA ARG A 295 -6.16 22.37 -12.12
C ARG A 295 -7.34 21.48 -12.44
N VAL A 296 -8.23 21.99 -13.29
CA VAL A 296 -9.30 21.20 -13.89
C VAL A 296 -9.06 21.13 -15.39
N TYR A 297 -9.01 19.92 -15.92
CA TYR A 297 -8.88 19.64 -17.34
C TYR A 297 -10.21 19.19 -17.91
N THR A 298 -10.55 19.70 -19.10
CA THR A 298 -11.75 19.34 -19.85
C THR A 298 -11.41 19.03 -21.29
N TRP A 299 -12.21 18.20 -21.93
CA TRP A 299 -12.06 17.92 -23.35
C TRP A 299 -12.63 19.07 -24.20
N SER A 300 -11.85 19.55 -25.16
CA SER A 300 -12.29 20.54 -26.16
C SER A 300 -12.66 19.81 -27.45
N VAL A 301 -13.96 19.80 -27.79
CA VAL A 301 -14.47 19.21 -29.04
C VAL A 301 -13.87 19.89 -30.25
N ALA A 302 -13.75 21.25 -30.20
CA ALA A 302 -13.24 22.02 -31.33
C ALA A 302 -11.77 21.73 -31.62
N ARG A 303 -10.95 21.52 -30.57
CA ARG A 303 -9.50 21.30 -30.71
C ARG A 303 -9.10 19.83 -30.61
N LYS A 304 -10.05 18.94 -30.32
CA LYS A 304 -9.83 17.49 -30.15
C LYS A 304 -8.70 17.15 -29.18
N ARG A 305 -8.62 17.89 -28.08
CA ARG A 305 -7.61 17.70 -27.03
C ARG A 305 -8.13 18.17 -25.69
N TYR A 306 -7.43 17.78 -24.61
CA TYR A 306 -7.68 18.36 -23.30
C TYR A 306 -7.17 19.80 -23.21
N GLU A 307 -7.88 20.61 -22.47
CA GLU A 307 -7.55 21.99 -22.18
C GLU A 307 -7.80 22.29 -20.70
N THR A 308 -7.10 23.30 -20.18
CA THR A 308 -7.31 23.76 -18.81
C THR A 308 -8.61 24.57 -18.73
N ALA A 309 -9.59 24.06 -18.01
CA ALA A 309 -10.83 24.77 -17.72
C ALA A 309 -10.68 25.71 -16.53
N TYR A 310 -9.84 25.35 -15.56
CA TYR A 310 -9.59 26.11 -14.35
C TYR A 310 -8.18 25.88 -13.84
N VAL A 311 -7.58 26.93 -13.30
CA VAL A 311 -6.33 26.85 -12.56
C VAL A 311 -6.40 27.80 -11.36
N GLU A 312 -5.90 27.33 -10.24
CA GLU A 312 -5.65 28.15 -9.06
C GLU A 312 -4.30 27.76 -8.49
N SER A 313 -3.46 28.75 -8.26
CA SER A 313 -2.11 28.64 -7.67
C SER A 313 -2.11 29.38 -6.33
N ASP A 314 -0.98 29.28 -5.66
CA ASP A 314 -0.74 29.96 -4.38
C ASP A 314 -1.71 29.49 -3.27
N LEU A 315 -1.96 28.17 -3.25
CA LEU A 315 -2.73 27.48 -2.23
C LEU A 315 -1.79 26.82 -1.22
N CYS A 316 -2.28 26.61 -0.01
CA CYS A 316 -1.72 25.66 0.94
C CYS A 316 -2.78 24.64 1.34
N GLY A 317 -3.10 23.73 0.42
CA GLY A 317 -4.13 22.72 0.60
C GLY A 317 -3.60 21.48 1.31
N ARG A 318 -4.48 20.84 2.08
CA ARG A 318 -4.24 19.54 2.72
C ARG A 318 -5.15 18.47 2.17
N LEU A 319 -4.65 17.24 2.10
CA LEU A 319 -5.44 16.04 1.84
C LEU A 319 -6.21 15.63 3.11
N PRO A 320 -7.38 15.00 2.97
CA PRO A 320 -8.00 14.58 1.73
C PRO A 320 -8.81 15.68 1.04
N ILE A 321 -8.79 15.67 -0.30
CA ILE A 321 -9.79 16.35 -1.11
C ILE A 321 -11.05 15.48 -1.12
N GLN A 322 -12.19 16.05 -0.83
CA GLN A 322 -13.48 15.39 -0.84
C GLN A 322 -14.26 15.81 -2.09
N ILE A 323 -14.70 14.84 -2.87
CA ILE A 323 -15.57 15.05 -4.03
C ILE A 323 -16.99 14.66 -3.66
N SER A 324 -17.95 15.48 -4.06
CA SER A 324 -19.38 15.23 -3.84
C SER A 324 -20.19 15.63 -5.07
N ALA A 325 -21.38 15.02 -5.21
CA ALA A 325 -22.35 15.47 -6.20
C ALA A 325 -23.06 16.72 -5.66
N GLY A 326 -22.98 17.82 -6.40
CA GLY A 326 -23.75 19.04 -6.13
C GLY A 326 -24.96 19.16 -7.04
N ALA A 327 -25.83 20.13 -6.75
CA ALA A 327 -27.07 20.34 -7.50
C ALA A 327 -26.89 20.68 -8.99
N LYS A 328 -25.74 21.24 -9.36
CA LYS A 328 -25.42 21.69 -10.73
C LYS A 328 -24.22 21.01 -11.35
N GLY A 329 -23.60 20.06 -10.66
CA GLY A 329 -22.39 19.37 -11.07
C GLY A 329 -21.55 18.97 -9.87
N PRO A 330 -20.35 18.42 -10.09
CA PRO A 330 -19.49 18.01 -9.00
C PRO A 330 -19.01 19.18 -8.15
N GLU A 331 -18.89 18.93 -6.86
CA GLU A 331 -18.30 19.84 -5.88
C GLU A 331 -17.06 19.17 -5.28
N PHE A 332 -16.07 19.98 -4.93
CA PHE A 332 -14.87 19.48 -4.23
C PHE A 332 -14.46 20.46 -3.13
N GLN A 333 -13.90 19.89 -2.05
CA GLN A 333 -13.47 20.68 -0.91
C GLN A 333 -12.23 20.05 -0.24
N PHE A 334 -11.45 20.89 0.42
CA PHE A 334 -10.26 20.49 1.16
C PHE A 334 -9.95 21.47 2.29
N PRO A 335 -9.19 21.07 3.32
CA PRO A 335 -8.69 21.98 4.34
C PRO A 335 -7.62 22.92 3.75
N ASP A 336 -7.77 24.23 3.99
CA ASP A 336 -6.80 25.25 3.56
C ASP A 336 -5.99 25.71 4.79
N VAL A 337 -4.69 25.47 4.77
CA VAL A 337 -3.77 25.80 5.89
C VAL A 337 -3.70 27.31 6.11
N ASP A 338 -3.67 28.10 5.03
CA ASP A 338 -3.59 29.56 5.09
C ASP A 338 -4.84 30.19 5.71
N GLN A 339 -5.96 29.42 5.72
CA GLN A 339 -7.20 29.81 6.37
C GLN A 339 -7.43 29.08 7.70
N GLY A 340 -6.36 28.65 8.37
CA GLY A 340 -6.44 27.97 9.66
C GLY A 340 -7.11 26.60 9.58
N GLY A 341 -7.08 25.95 8.42
CA GLY A 341 -7.70 24.64 8.21
C GLY A 341 -9.20 24.71 7.86
N ALA A 342 -9.73 25.90 7.63
CA ALA A 342 -11.10 26.04 7.13
C ALA A 342 -11.28 25.33 5.78
N LYS A 343 -12.47 24.78 5.53
CA LYS A 343 -12.75 24.09 4.29
C LYS A 343 -12.92 25.08 3.15
N ARG A 344 -12.07 24.96 2.13
CA ARG A 344 -12.21 25.67 0.88
C ARG A 344 -13.02 24.82 -0.09
N LYS A 345 -14.15 25.33 -0.55
CA LYS A 345 -15.13 24.59 -1.34
C LYS A 345 -15.31 25.20 -2.73
N TYR A 346 -15.40 24.33 -3.74
CA TYR A 346 -15.66 24.70 -5.13
C TYR A 346 -16.83 23.92 -5.68
N ALA A 347 -17.57 24.57 -6.59
CA ALA A 347 -18.62 23.95 -7.39
C ALA A 347 -18.27 24.07 -8.87
N MET A 348 -18.46 23.00 -9.61
CA MET A 348 -18.26 22.96 -11.04
C MET A 348 -19.62 22.89 -11.77
N PHE A 349 -19.76 23.72 -12.78
CA PHE A 349 -20.88 23.67 -13.70
C PHE A 349 -20.34 23.60 -15.13
N GLN A 350 -20.59 22.50 -15.83
CA GLN A 350 -20.02 22.21 -17.15
C GLN A 350 -18.47 22.34 -17.14
N THR A 351 -17.92 23.43 -17.65
CA THR A 351 -16.48 23.74 -17.67
C THR A 351 -16.10 24.88 -16.74
N SER A 352 -17.06 25.47 -16.03
CA SER A 352 -16.82 26.60 -15.12
C SER A 352 -16.69 26.13 -13.67
N VAL A 353 -15.60 26.48 -13.03
CA VAL A 353 -15.33 26.22 -11.61
C VAL A 353 -15.43 27.52 -10.84
N ARG A 354 -16.11 27.51 -9.70
CA ARG A 354 -16.29 28.69 -8.84
C ARG A 354 -16.07 28.33 -7.38
N LEU A 355 -15.38 29.20 -6.66
CA LEU A 355 -15.28 29.16 -5.22
C LEU A 355 -16.65 29.41 -4.60
N VAL A 356 -17.12 28.51 -3.76
CA VAL A 356 -18.35 28.66 -2.98
C VAL A 356 -18.01 29.44 -1.71
N LYS A 357 -18.53 30.66 -1.59
CA LYS A 357 -18.41 31.44 -0.36
C LYS A 357 -19.53 30.98 0.59
N ASP A 358 -19.17 30.56 1.79
CA ASP A 358 -20.16 30.32 2.83
C ASP A 358 -20.88 31.61 3.10
N ARG A 359 -22.22 31.61 2.87
CA ARG A 359 -23.04 32.74 3.25
C ARG A 359 -23.09 32.75 4.79
N PRO A 360 -22.64 33.81 5.49
CA PRO A 360 -22.80 33.85 6.92
C PRO A 360 -24.28 33.64 7.24
N ALA A 361 -24.57 32.75 8.19
CA ALA A 361 -25.92 32.53 8.67
C ALA A 361 -26.48 33.90 9.07
N GLN A 362 -27.51 34.35 8.38
CA GLN A 362 -28.24 35.56 8.82
C GLN A 362 -28.81 35.20 10.19
N SER A 363 -28.19 35.77 11.24
CA SER A 363 -28.81 35.82 12.56
C SER A 363 -30.08 36.61 12.42
N GLY A 364 -31.22 35.89 12.32
CA GLY A 364 -32.52 36.48 12.38
C GLY A 364 -32.67 37.21 13.72
N HIS A 365 -32.91 38.47 13.63
CA HIS A 365 -33.43 39.29 14.76
C HIS A 365 -34.89 38.97 15.01
#